data_90ad38bc883bb47a36d0b6308473b527
#
_entry.id   90ad38bc883bb47a36d0b6308473b527
#
_cell.length_a   1.000
_cell.length_b   1.000
_cell.length_c   1.000
_cell.angle_alpha   90.00
_cell.angle_beta   90.00
_cell.angle_gamma   90.00
#
_symmetry.space_group_name_H-M   'P 1'
#
loop_
_entity.id
_entity.type
_entity.pdbx_description
1 polymer ?
#
loop_
_entity_poly.entity_id
_entity_poly.type
_entity_poly.pdbx_seq_one_letter_code
_entity_poly.pdbx_strand_id
1 'polypeptide(L)'
;MTVIQVDIIELYLFSRYNQRRDSMIIGFKDKETERIFYRGYSRRLPTQIQKIVLLKLRMLHACRTIDDFMVPPGNRFEFLQGDRLGQCSIRINKQYRICFCIDEDFNLYDVEIVDYH
;
A
#
# COMPACT_ATOMS: atom_id res chain seq x y z
N MET A 1 -7.22 11.04 -21.69
CA MET A 1 -6.13 10.20 -21.17
C MET A 1 -6.69 8.87 -20.73
N THR A 2 -6.22 7.82 -21.34
CA THR A 2 -6.72 6.49 -21.02
C THR A 2 -6.04 6.01 -19.75
N VAL A 3 -6.82 5.80 -18.72
CA VAL A 3 -6.31 5.12 -17.51
C VAL A 3 -6.15 3.65 -17.90
N ILE A 4 -4.93 3.19 -17.99
CA ILE A 4 -4.67 1.78 -18.19
C ILE A 4 -4.98 1.09 -16.88
N GLN A 5 -6.11 0.40 -16.85
CA GLN A 5 -6.41 -0.49 -15.75
C GLN A 5 -5.59 -1.76 -15.94
N VAL A 6 -4.62 -1.98 -15.05
CA VAL A 6 -3.91 -3.24 -15.04
C VAL A 6 -4.87 -4.30 -14.51
N ASP A 7 -5.03 -5.38 -15.28
CA ASP A 7 -5.82 -6.54 -14.85
C ASP A 7 -5.18 -7.12 -13.57
N ILE A 8 -6.02 -7.35 -12.56
CA ILE A 8 -5.60 -7.91 -11.29
C ILE A 8 -4.87 -9.25 -11.48
N ILE A 9 -5.36 -10.09 -12.40
CA ILE A 9 -4.76 -11.38 -12.68
C ILE A 9 -3.39 -11.21 -13.34
N GLU A 10 -3.28 -10.27 -14.28
CA GLU A 10 -2.00 -9.98 -14.94
C GLU A 10 -0.97 -9.47 -13.93
N LEU A 11 -1.40 -8.57 -13.03
CA LEU A 11 -0.53 -8.04 -12.00
C LEU A 11 -0.05 -9.15 -11.05
N TYR A 12 -0.95 -10.05 -10.67
CA TYR A 12 -0.61 -11.18 -9.82
C TYR A 12 0.41 -12.10 -10.50
N LEU A 13 0.17 -12.45 -11.77
CA LEU A 13 1.09 -13.28 -12.53
C LEU A 13 2.44 -12.58 -12.72
N PHE A 14 2.42 -11.29 -13.04
CA PHE A 14 3.63 -10.49 -13.16
C PHE A 14 4.47 -10.53 -11.87
N SER A 15 3.85 -10.35 -10.73
CA SER A 15 4.55 -10.36 -9.44
C SER A 15 5.18 -11.73 -9.15
N ARG A 16 4.55 -12.82 -9.56
CA ARG A 16 5.11 -14.17 -9.38
C ARG A 16 6.28 -14.44 -10.28
N TYR A 17 6.28 -13.91 -11.49
CA TYR A 17 7.37 -14.12 -12.46
C TYR A 17 8.54 -13.17 -12.25
N ASN A 18 8.28 -11.98 -11.75
CA ASN A 18 9.28 -10.93 -11.56
C ASN A 18 9.69 -10.79 -10.10
N GLN A 19 10.19 -11.84 -9.51
CA GLN A 19 10.62 -11.85 -8.11
C GLN A 19 11.99 -11.18 -7.87
N ARG A 20 12.52 -10.48 -8.87
CA ARG A 20 13.88 -9.92 -8.81
C ARG A 20 13.97 -8.60 -8.07
N ARG A 21 12.85 -7.90 -7.90
CA ARG A 21 12.82 -6.58 -7.28
C ARG A 21 11.88 -6.60 -6.11
N ASP A 22 12.35 -6.01 -5.02
CA ASP A 22 11.46 -5.62 -3.94
C ASP A 22 10.51 -4.56 -4.50
N SER A 23 9.28 -4.51 -4.01
CA SER A 23 8.42 -3.38 -4.32
C SER A 23 9.09 -2.12 -3.76
N MET A 24 8.83 -0.98 -4.41
CA MET A 24 9.30 0.30 -3.92
C MET A 24 8.13 1.24 -3.79
N ILE A 25 8.06 1.93 -2.67
CA ILE A 25 7.16 3.07 -2.55
C ILE A 25 7.84 4.24 -3.24
N ILE A 26 7.25 4.70 -4.34
CA ILE A 26 7.81 5.81 -5.13
C ILE A 26 7.03 7.11 -4.96
N GLY A 27 5.87 7.07 -4.31
CA GLY A 27 5.09 8.28 -4.10
C GLY A 27 4.01 8.11 -3.06
N PHE A 28 3.69 9.22 -2.42
CA PHE A 28 2.65 9.32 -1.40
C PHE A 28 1.59 10.29 -1.88
N LYS A 29 0.35 10.01 -1.54
CA LYS A 29 -0.75 10.90 -1.88
C LYS A 29 -0.82 12.10 -0.95
N ASP A 30 -0.36 11.94 0.30
CA ASP A 30 -0.37 13.01 1.29
C ASP A 30 0.96 13.11 2.04
N LYS A 31 1.24 14.30 2.55
CA LYS A 31 2.49 14.58 3.25
C LYS A 31 2.58 13.91 4.62
N GLU A 32 1.45 13.63 5.26
CA GLU A 32 1.48 13.04 6.60
C GLU A 32 1.93 11.58 6.55
N THR A 33 1.45 10.81 5.58
CA THR A 33 1.91 9.45 5.34
C THR A 33 3.39 9.43 4.99
N GLU A 34 3.82 10.33 4.11
CA GLU A 34 5.22 10.48 3.72
C GLU A 34 6.11 10.78 4.92
N ARG A 35 5.67 11.66 5.81
CA ARG A 35 6.43 12.01 7.03
C ARG A 35 6.63 10.81 7.93
N ILE A 36 5.61 9.98 8.11
CA ILE A 36 5.76 8.77 8.91
C ILE A 36 6.81 7.84 8.30
N PHE A 37 6.77 7.68 6.98
CA PHE A 37 7.70 6.78 6.30
C PHE A 37 9.15 7.24 6.45
N TYR A 38 9.42 8.52 6.22
CA TYR A 38 10.79 9.04 6.24
C TYR A 38 11.26 9.51 7.61
N ARG A 39 10.37 10.00 8.46
CA ARG A 39 10.71 10.61 9.76
C ARG A 39 10.21 9.82 10.96
N GLY A 40 9.31 8.85 10.75
CA GLY A 40 8.74 8.05 11.82
C GLY A 40 7.64 8.73 12.64
N TYR A 41 7.23 9.96 12.26
CA TYR A 41 6.30 10.75 13.06
C TYR A 41 5.51 11.74 12.22
N SER A 42 4.24 11.94 12.60
CA SER A 42 3.37 12.99 12.06
C SER A 42 2.54 13.58 13.19
N ARG A 43 2.37 14.90 13.18
CA ARG A 43 1.57 15.60 14.19
C ARG A 43 0.06 15.39 14.00
N ARG A 44 -0.39 15.07 12.80
CA ARG A 44 -1.81 15.05 12.44
C ARG A 44 -2.47 13.70 12.57
N LEU A 45 -1.68 12.64 12.67
CA LEU A 45 -2.22 11.30 12.81
C LEU A 45 -2.19 10.85 14.26
N PRO A 46 -3.17 10.02 14.67
CA PRO A 46 -3.20 9.52 16.04
C PRO A 46 -1.91 8.82 16.41
N THR A 47 -1.36 9.16 17.55
CA THR A 47 -0.08 8.61 18.03
C THR A 47 -0.14 7.09 18.14
N GLN A 48 -1.29 6.55 18.54
CA GLN A 48 -1.46 5.10 18.73
C GLN A 48 -1.20 4.27 17.49
N ILE A 49 -1.45 4.82 16.30
CA ILE A 49 -1.31 4.06 15.06
C ILE A 49 0.03 4.27 14.37
N GLN A 50 0.79 5.30 14.74
CA GLN A 50 1.96 5.70 13.96
C GLN A 50 3.04 4.63 13.89
N LYS A 51 3.29 3.93 14.99
CA LYS A 51 4.28 2.86 15.03
C LYS A 51 3.90 1.70 14.11
N ILE A 52 2.63 1.31 14.14
CA ILE A 52 2.10 0.24 13.27
C ILE A 52 2.16 0.68 11.80
N VAL A 53 1.78 1.93 11.53
CA VAL A 53 1.84 2.47 10.18
C VAL A 53 3.25 2.43 9.63
N LEU A 54 4.24 2.87 10.41
CA LEU A 54 5.64 2.85 9.99
C LEU A 54 6.10 1.42 9.67
N LEU A 55 5.78 0.46 10.53
CA LEU A 55 6.13 -0.94 10.30
C LEU A 55 5.50 -1.47 9.02
N LYS A 56 4.22 -1.15 8.78
CA LYS A 56 3.52 -1.62 7.58
C LYS A 56 4.00 -0.92 6.31
N LEU A 57 4.34 0.36 6.38
CA LEU A 57 4.95 1.06 5.24
C LEU A 57 6.30 0.45 4.87
N ARG A 58 7.12 0.12 5.85
CA ARG A 58 8.40 -0.56 5.61
C ARG A 58 8.20 -1.95 5.03
N MET A 59 7.19 -2.67 5.51
CA MET A 59 6.84 -3.98 4.96
C MET A 59 6.42 -3.86 3.49
N LEU A 60 5.54 -2.90 3.16
CA LEU A 60 5.13 -2.64 1.78
C LEU A 60 6.33 -2.32 0.89
N HIS A 61 7.25 -1.50 1.42
CA HIS A 61 8.45 -1.10 0.69
C HIS A 61 9.39 -2.26 0.37
N ALA A 62 9.29 -3.34 1.11
CA ALA A 62 10.14 -4.52 0.96
C ALA A 62 9.43 -5.72 0.30
N CYS A 63 8.15 -5.63 -0.01
CA CYS A 63 7.41 -6.72 -0.65
C CYS A 63 7.91 -6.96 -2.07
N ARG A 64 7.88 -8.22 -2.50
CA ARG A 64 8.30 -8.64 -3.85
C ARG A 64 7.15 -9.13 -4.69
N THR A 65 6.10 -9.64 -4.06
CA THR A 65 4.95 -10.23 -4.73
C THR A 65 3.67 -9.78 -4.06
N ILE A 66 2.55 -9.99 -4.76
CA ILE A 66 1.22 -9.73 -4.19
C ILE A 66 1.00 -10.59 -2.95
N ASP A 67 1.49 -11.83 -2.95
CA ASP A 67 1.33 -12.72 -1.80
C ASP A 67 1.97 -12.15 -0.53
N ASP A 68 3.06 -11.40 -0.67
CA ASP A 68 3.73 -10.79 0.48
C ASP A 68 2.86 -9.77 1.20
N PHE A 69 1.94 -9.10 0.47
CA PHE A 69 1.00 -8.15 1.09
C PHE A 69 0.00 -8.86 2.02
N MET A 70 -0.19 -10.14 1.84
CA MET A 70 -1.15 -10.94 2.61
C MET A 70 -0.57 -11.45 3.93
N VAL A 71 0.69 -11.19 4.20
CA VAL A 71 1.38 -11.65 5.41
C VAL A 71 1.76 -10.46 6.28
N PRO A 72 1.36 -10.44 7.54
CA PRO A 72 0.48 -11.41 8.23
C PRO A 72 -0.97 -11.33 7.73
N PRO A 73 -1.78 -12.39 7.96
CA PRO A 73 -3.19 -12.39 7.52
C PRO A 73 -4.00 -11.22 8.05
N GLY A 74 -3.63 -10.68 9.19
CA GLY A 74 -4.26 -9.49 9.77
C GLY A 74 -4.17 -8.24 8.90
N ASN A 75 -3.29 -8.22 7.89
CA ASN A 75 -3.25 -7.14 6.90
C ASN A 75 -4.52 -7.04 6.10
N ARG A 76 -5.26 -8.12 5.94
CA ARG A 76 -6.51 -8.18 5.16
C ARG A 76 -6.36 -7.44 3.84
N PHE A 77 -5.36 -7.83 3.07
CA PHE A 77 -5.09 -7.22 1.77
C PHE A 77 -6.32 -7.34 0.87
N GLU A 78 -6.66 -6.24 0.20
CA GLU A 78 -7.82 -6.17 -0.70
C GLU A 78 -7.48 -5.37 -1.94
N PHE A 79 -8.03 -5.81 -3.09
CA PHE A 79 -8.18 -4.97 -4.26
C PHE A 79 -9.51 -4.22 -4.14
N LEU A 80 -9.47 -2.91 -4.21
CA LEU A 80 -10.63 -2.08 -3.92
C LEU A 80 -11.56 -1.96 -5.14
N GLN A 81 -12.83 -1.70 -4.87
CA GLN A 81 -13.88 -1.58 -5.87
C GLN A 81 -14.50 -0.18 -5.83
N GLY A 82 -15.46 0.08 -6.75
CA GLY A 82 -16.19 1.33 -6.79
C GLY A 82 -15.30 2.52 -7.05
N ASP A 83 -15.44 3.56 -6.26
CA ASP A 83 -14.69 4.81 -6.42
C ASP A 83 -13.18 4.65 -6.24
N ARG A 84 -12.74 3.56 -5.62
CA ARG A 84 -11.33 3.27 -5.40
C ARG A 84 -10.80 2.14 -6.29
N LEU A 85 -11.51 1.83 -7.36
CA LEU A 85 -11.07 0.83 -8.32
C LEU A 85 -9.66 1.16 -8.82
N GLY A 86 -8.79 0.15 -8.85
CA GLY A 86 -7.37 0.34 -9.19
C GLY A 86 -6.45 0.53 -7.98
N GLN A 87 -7.03 0.68 -6.80
CA GLN A 87 -6.26 0.76 -5.56
C GLN A 87 -6.28 -0.57 -4.81
N CYS A 88 -5.29 -0.74 -3.97
CA CYS A 88 -5.21 -1.84 -3.01
C CYS A 88 -5.20 -1.28 -1.60
N SER A 89 -5.49 -2.10 -0.62
CA SER A 89 -5.37 -1.67 0.77
C SER A 89 -4.90 -2.79 1.69
N ILE A 90 -4.22 -2.40 2.77
CA ILE A 90 -3.95 -3.25 3.92
C ILE A 90 -4.49 -2.57 5.17
N ARG A 91 -4.87 -3.39 6.15
CA ARG A 91 -5.48 -2.92 7.38
C ARG A 91 -4.42 -2.45 8.37
N ILE A 92 -4.64 -1.30 9.00
CA ILE A 92 -3.89 -0.83 10.17
C ILE A 92 -4.61 -1.30 11.45
N ASN A 93 -5.89 -0.94 11.57
CA ASN A 93 -6.76 -1.33 12.68
C ASN A 93 -8.21 -1.29 12.20
N LYS A 94 -9.18 -1.28 13.12
CA LYS A 94 -10.61 -1.25 12.76
C LYS A 94 -11.00 0.00 11.98
N GLN A 95 -10.27 1.10 12.15
CA GLN A 95 -10.64 2.41 11.60
C GLN A 95 -9.79 2.79 10.39
N TYR A 96 -8.51 2.44 10.38
CA TYR A 96 -7.56 2.93 9.39
C TYR A 96 -7.03 1.82 8.49
N ARG A 97 -6.82 2.19 7.23
CA ARG A 97 -6.16 1.33 6.23
C ARG A 97 -5.09 2.14 5.49
N ILE A 98 -4.10 1.46 4.96
CA ILE A 98 -3.17 2.05 4.00
C ILE A 98 -3.65 1.67 2.62
N CYS A 99 -3.94 2.66 1.78
CA CYS A 99 -4.34 2.48 0.39
C CYS A 99 -3.19 2.86 -0.53
N PHE A 100 -3.06 2.17 -1.65
CA PHE A 100 -1.98 2.41 -2.60
C PHE A 100 -2.34 1.85 -3.97
N CYS A 101 -1.63 2.34 -4.99
CA CYS A 101 -1.69 1.81 -6.34
C CYS A 101 -0.38 1.08 -6.65
N ILE A 102 -0.44 0.13 -7.57
CA ILE A 102 0.72 -0.63 -8.04
C ILE A 102 0.88 -0.40 -9.53
N ASP A 103 2.09 -0.04 -9.97
CA ASP A 103 2.37 0.17 -11.39
C ASP A 103 2.91 -1.10 -12.07
N GLU A 104 3.24 -0.97 -13.36
CA GLU A 104 3.71 -2.09 -14.17
C GLU A 104 5.05 -2.67 -13.71
N ASP A 105 5.88 -1.87 -13.03
CA ASP A 105 7.17 -2.29 -12.51
C ASP A 105 7.10 -2.76 -11.05
N PHE A 106 5.89 -2.94 -10.54
CA PHE A 106 5.64 -3.31 -9.15
C PHE A 106 6.10 -2.24 -8.15
N ASN A 107 6.05 -0.99 -8.55
CA ASN A 107 6.23 0.13 -7.64
C ASN A 107 4.90 0.54 -7.04
N LEU A 108 4.93 1.02 -5.80
CA LEU A 108 3.74 1.49 -5.10
C LEU A 108 3.71 3.02 -5.16
N TYR A 109 2.56 3.58 -5.50
CA TYR A 109 2.38 5.02 -5.57
C TYR A 109 1.02 5.43 -5.00
N ASP A 110 0.82 6.73 -4.82
CA ASP A 110 -0.37 7.28 -4.18
C ASP A 110 -0.66 6.60 -2.84
N VAL A 111 0.38 6.33 -2.07
CA VAL A 111 0.26 5.70 -0.76
C VAL A 111 -0.34 6.69 0.23
N GLU A 112 -1.42 6.30 0.88
CA GLU A 112 -2.12 7.15 1.85
C GLU A 112 -2.73 6.34 2.97
N ILE A 113 -2.88 6.99 4.13
CA ILE A 113 -3.63 6.45 5.26
C ILE A 113 -5.06 6.96 5.15
N VAL A 114 -6.01 6.04 5.17
CA VAL A 114 -7.43 6.36 4.99
C VAL A 114 -8.19 5.94 6.24
N ASP A 115 -9.07 6.84 6.67
CA ASP A 115 -10.00 6.59 7.76
C ASP A 115 -11.23 5.89 7.18
N TYR A 116 -11.38 4.62 7.51
CA TYR A 116 -12.49 3.78 7.07
C TYR A 116 -13.52 3.68 8.20
N HIS A 117 -14.58 4.42 8.03
CA HIS A 117 -15.72 4.31 8.94
C HIS A 117 -16.82 3.51 8.27
#